data_d24e4c094418a52cc1f07cc26cdf186f
#
_entry.id   d24e4c094418a52cc1f07cc26cdf186f
#
_cell.length_a   1.000
_cell.length_b   1.000
_cell.length_c   1.000
_cell.angle_alpha   90.00
_cell.angle_beta   90.00
_cell.angle_gamma   90.00
#
_symmetry.space_group_name_H-M   'P 1'
#
loop_
_entity.id
_entity.type
_entity.pdbx_description
1 polymer ?
#
loop_
_entity_poly.entity_id
_entity_poly.type
_entity_poly.pdbx_seq_one_letter_code
_entity_poly.pdbx_strand_id
1 'polypeptide(L)'
;SFILFTLHDFLLLNDNDDAPQKVFADVESRLDDLSANPLDQVGIPTGFSRYDFAIGGGLRKGTVNVIGARPKTGKTLFAENAGIYIAHKLGIPVLNLDTEMMLQDHQDRGIAMLTEVAINDIETGKFADNSYKNQKSRDVAKQVKDIPYYHKSIGGKPFEDQLSIMRRWLAKEVGLNAEGKANDCVIVYDYLKIMEAADVKGDLKEYQLLGFLMTSLHNFAIRYEVPVLAFVQLNRDGINKESTDTASGSDRIVWLCSNFSIYKSKSDEEIAKDGPENGNRKLVPVISRHGEGLADKDYININMIGKYGKIVEGQTAFELEDGTDYSEKLENGNDDIPFA
;
A
#
# COMPACT_ATOMS: atom_id res chain seq x y z
N SER A 1 48.26 -17.45 0.80
CA SER A 1 47.36 -17.26 1.97
C SER A 1 47.44 -15.82 2.51
N PHE A 2 48.60 -15.16 2.46
CA PHE A 2 48.78 -13.77 2.93
C PHE A 2 48.04 -12.73 2.08
N ILE A 3 47.98 -12.92 0.76
CA ILE A 3 47.27 -12.01 -0.16
C ILE A 3 45.75 -12.13 -0.02
N LEU A 4 45.24 -13.33 0.26
CA LEU A 4 43.82 -13.53 0.51
C LEU A 4 43.36 -12.89 1.83
N PHE A 5 44.21 -12.92 2.85
CA PHE A 5 43.91 -12.29 4.14
C PHE A 5 43.87 -10.77 4.03
N THR A 6 44.82 -10.14 3.34
CA THR A 6 44.84 -8.68 3.11
C THR A 6 43.70 -8.19 2.22
N LEU A 7 43.21 -8.98 1.26
CA LEU A 7 42.08 -8.63 0.42
C LEU A 7 40.74 -8.67 1.24
N HIS A 8 40.64 -9.68 2.11
CA HIS A 8 39.49 -9.82 2.99
C HIS A 8 39.45 -8.69 4.03
N ASP A 9 40.59 -8.37 4.67
CA ASP A 9 40.68 -7.24 5.60
C ASP A 9 40.44 -5.88 4.91
N PHE A 10 40.88 -5.71 3.66
CA PHE A 10 40.63 -4.49 2.88
C PHE A 10 39.16 -4.35 2.49
N LEU A 11 38.47 -5.44 2.17
CA LEU A 11 37.05 -5.44 1.91
C LEU A 11 36.25 -5.15 3.19
N LEU A 12 36.64 -5.69 4.35
CA LEU A 12 36.05 -5.40 5.65
C LEU A 12 36.26 -3.95 6.10
N LEU A 13 37.39 -3.33 5.73
CA LEU A 13 37.70 -1.93 6.07
C LEU A 13 37.00 -0.92 5.16
N ASN A 14 36.58 -1.34 3.96
CA ASN A 14 35.87 -0.45 3.01
C ASN A 14 34.33 -0.58 3.06
N ASP A 15 33.80 -1.52 3.84
CA ASP A 15 32.36 -1.68 4.00
C ASP A 15 31.87 -0.77 5.16
N ASN A 16 31.90 0.56 4.92
CA ASN A 16 31.36 1.56 5.85
C ASN A 16 29.84 1.39 6.08
N ASP A 17 29.15 0.67 5.20
CA ASP A 17 27.71 0.40 5.32
C ASP A 17 27.38 -0.60 6.43
N ASP A 18 28.32 -1.46 6.85
CA ASP A 18 28.10 -2.47 7.90
C ASP A 18 28.53 -2.02 9.31
N ALA A 19 29.10 -0.82 9.46
CA ALA A 19 29.52 -0.33 10.75
C ALA A 19 28.33 0.10 11.64
N PRO A 20 28.25 -0.38 12.90
CA PRO A 20 27.21 0.07 13.81
C PRO A 20 27.25 1.59 14.02
N GLN A 21 26.12 2.25 13.88
CA GLN A 21 26.00 3.69 14.08
C GLN A 21 25.57 4.01 15.51
N LYS A 22 26.07 5.14 16.04
CA LYS A 22 25.58 5.64 17.33
C LYS A 22 24.19 6.24 17.16
N VAL A 23 23.22 5.71 17.90
CA VAL A 23 21.79 6.06 17.78
C VAL A 23 21.53 7.58 17.90
N PHE A 24 22.30 8.30 18.71
CA PHE A 24 22.09 9.73 18.98
C PHE A 24 23.16 10.64 18.37
N ALA A 25 24.00 10.16 17.45
CA ALA A 25 25.12 10.95 16.92
C ALA A 25 24.67 12.26 16.27
N ASP A 26 23.63 12.22 15.44
CA ASP A 26 23.16 13.36 14.62
C ASP A 26 21.75 13.85 15.01
N VAL A 27 21.29 13.51 16.22
CA VAL A 27 19.91 13.79 16.64
C VAL A 27 19.62 15.29 16.70
N GLU A 28 20.58 16.12 17.15
CA GLU A 28 20.43 17.57 17.25
C GLU A 28 20.24 18.19 15.86
N SER A 29 21.12 17.89 14.91
CA SER A 29 21.00 18.34 13.51
C SER A 29 19.68 17.91 12.88
N ARG A 30 19.26 16.67 13.14
CA ARG A 30 17.98 16.16 12.63
C ARG A 30 16.79 16.92 13.21
N LEU A 31 16.81 17.26 14.50
CA LEU A 31 15.74 18.04 15.12
C LEU A 31 15.70 19.48 14.59
N ASP A 32 16.87 20.08 14.34
CA ASP A 32 16.97 21.40 13.72
C ASP A 32 16.37 21.39 12.30
N ASP A 33 16.70 20.40 11.49
CA ASP A 33 16.14 20.23 10.14
C ASP A 33 14.62 20.05 10.15
N LEU A 34 14.09 19.23 11.05
CA LEU A 34 12.66 19.02 11.21
C LEU A 34 11.93 20.26 11.72
N SER A 35 12.54 21.02 12.62
CA SER A 35 11.93 22.26 13.11
C SER A 35 11.92 23.37 12.08
N ALA A 36 12.93 23.40 11.19
CA ALA A 36 12.98 24.33 10.08
C ALA A 36 12.03 23.94 8.92
N ASN A 37 11.77 22.64 8.74
CA ASN A 37 10.96 22.08 7.66
C ASN A 37 9.99 21.05 8.25
N PRO A 38 8.94 21.46 8.97
CA PRO A 38 7.97 20.54 9.54
C PRO A 38 7.24 19.78 8.44
N LEU A 39 6.99 18.49 8.68
CA LEU A 39 6.27 17.60 7.77
C LEU A 39 4.81 17.48 8.22
N ASP A 40 3.86 17.53 7.28
CA ASP A 40 2.46 17.25 7.58
C ASP A 40 2.27 15.80 8.04
N GLN A 41 3.02 14.87 7.43
CA GLN A 41 3.09 13.47 7.87
C GLN A 41 4.40 12.81 7.43
N VAL A 42 4.78 11.73 8.13
CA VAL A 42 6.10 11.07 7.93
C VAL A 42 6.18 10.24 6.67
N GLY A 43 5.08 9.55 6.32
CA GLY A 43 5.01 8.65 5.16
C GLY A 43 4.29 9.28 3.97
N ILE A 44 4.23 8.55 2.87
CA ILE A 44 3.51 8.96 1.67
C ILE A 44 2.01 8.72 1.89
N PRO A 45 1.15 9.77 1.76
CA PRO A 45 -0.30 9.63 1.89
C PRO A 45 -0.89 8.66 0.86
N THR A 46 -1.82 7.81 1.30
CA THR A 46 -2.55 6.90 0.40
C THR A 46 -3.79 7.54 -0.24
N GLY A 47 -4.21 8.69 0.28
CA GLY A 47 -5.48 9.32 -0.05
C GLY A 47 -6.64 8.87 0.86
N PHE A 48 -6.35 8.03 1.85
CA PHE A 48 -7.26 7.58 2.90
C PHE A 48 -6.71 8.08 4.24
N SER A 49 -7.17 9.26 4.67
CA SER A 49 -6.54 10.01 5.77
C SER A 49 -6.63 9.29 7.12
N ARG A 50 -7.77 8.67 7.42
CA ARG A 50 -7.95 7.88 8.64
C ARG A 50 -7.09 6.63 8.65
N TYR A 51 -6.98 5.99 7.48
CA TYR A 51 -6.07 4.86 7.32
C TYR A 51 -4.61 5.30 7.49
N ASP A 52 -4.21 6.39 6.84
CA ASP A 52 -2.86 6.94 6.95
C ASP A 52 -2.51 7.27 8.41
N PHE A 53 -3.43 7.87 9.14
CA PHE A 53 -3.27 8.14 10.57
C PHE A 53 -3.11 6.85 11.38
N ALA A 54 -4.02 5.89 11.20
CA ALA A 54 -4.01 4.63 11.94
C ALA A 54 -2.70 3.83 11.76
N ILE A 55 -2.07 3.92 10.59
CA ILE A 55 -0.79 3.24 10.31
C ILE A 55 0.46 4.09 10.65
N GLY A 56 0.27 5.28 11.22
CA GLY A 56 1.35 6.13 11.71
C GLY A 56 1.87 7.17 10.72
N GLY A 57 0.98 7.74 9.91
CA GLY A 57 1.27 8.84 9.00
C GLY A 57 1.64 8.36 7.59
N GLY A 58 0.81 7.48 7.00
CA GLY A 58 0.97 7.02 5.63
C GLY A 58 2.04 5.93 5.42
N LEU A 59 2.42 5.71 4.17
CA LEU A 59 3.37 4.67 3.77
C LEU A 59 4.80 5.13 4.03
N ARG A 60 5.41 4.64 5.10
CA ARG A 60 6.77 5.03 5.51
C ARG A 60 7.84 4.30 4.71
N LYS A 61 8.97 4.96 4.48
CA LYS A 61 10.17 4.37 3.85
C LYS A 61 10.62 3.10 4.57
N GLY A 62 11.01 2.10 3.81
CA GLY A 62 11.51 0.83 4.36
C GLY A 62 10.44 -0.05 5.01
N THR A 63 9.15 0.22 4.76
CA THR A 63 8.05 -0.55 5.36
C THR A 63 7.31 -1.40 4.34
N VAL A 64 6.74 -2.51 4.80
CA VAL A 64 5.77 -3.31 4.05
C VAL A 64 4.42 -3.22 4.76
N ASN A 65 3.44 -2.65 4.08
CA ASN A 65 2.08 -2.47 4.55
C ASN A 65 1.20 -3.50 3.86
N VAL A 66 0.52 -4.34 4.61
CA VAL A 66 -0.26 -5.46 4.06
C VAL A 66 -1.74 -5.26 4.31
N ILE A 67 -2.53 -5.37 3.25
CA ILE A 67 -3.99 -5.39 3.34
C ILE A 67 -4.49 -6.78 2.94
N GLY A 68 -5.06 -7.48 3.91
CA GLY A 68 -5.71 -8.76 3.72
C GLY A 68 -7.17 -8.60 3.32
N ALA A 69 -7.61 -9.33 2.29
CA ALA A 69 -9.01 -9.30 1.86
C ALA A 69 -9.43 -10.61 1.19
N ARG A 70 -10.73 -10.86 1.12
CA ARG A 70 -11.25 -11.99 0.33
C ARG A 70 -11.26 -11.70 -1.17
N PRO A 71 -11.32 -12.77 -1.99
CA PRO A 71 -11.60 -12.61 -3.41
C PRO A 71 -12.86 -11.76 -3.63
N LYS A 72 -12.82 -10.90 -4.65
CA LYS A 72 -13.96 -10.06 -5.08
C LYS A 72 -14.43 -9.00 -4.05
N THR A 73 -13.63 -8.70 -3.02
CA THR A 73 -13.94 -7.64 -2.05
C THR A 73 -13.63 -6.25 -2.60
N GLY A 74 -12.74 -6.13 -3.60
CA GLY A 74 -12.32 -4.85 -4.18
C GLY A 74 -10.87 -4.47 -3.84
N LYS A 75 -9.98 -5.46 -3.56
CA LYS A 75 -8.54 -5.23 -3.33
C LYS A 75 -7.90 -4.38 -4.41
N THR A 76 -8.04 -4.82 -5.66
CA THR A 76 -7.47 -4.12 -6.82
C THR A 76 -8.01 -2.70 -6.94
N LEU A 77 -9.29 -2.47 -6.67
CA LEU A 77 -9.83 -1.11 -6.65
C LEU A 77 -9.20 -0.24 -5.56
N PHE A 78 -8.96 -0.82 -4.37
CA PHE A 78 -8.25 -0.09 -3.31
C PHE A 78 -6.82 0.25 -3.74
N ALA A 79 -6.10 -0.72 -4.30
CA ALA A 79 -4.75 -0.53 -4.84
C ALA A 79 -4.70 0.57 -5.91
N GLU A 80 -5.65 0.56 -6.85
CA GLU A 80 -5.76 1.56 -7.91
C GLU A 80 -6.09 2.95 -7.38
N ASN A 81 -7.05 3.07 -6.44
CA ASN A 81 -7.41 4.36 -5.86
C ASN A 81 -6.22 4.99 -5.12
N ALA A 82 -5.51 4.21 -4.28
CA ALA A 82 -4.31 4.68 -3.60
C ALA A 82 -3.20 5.03 -4.61
N GLY A 83 -2.90 4.13 -5.54
CA GLY A 83 -1.83 4.34 -6.53
C GLY A 83 -2.06 5.54 -7.44
N ILE A 84 -3.28 5.72 -7.93
CA ILE A 84 -3.63 6.89 -8.76
C ILE A 84 -3.62 8.17 -7.94
N TYR A 85 -4.09 8.16 -6.69
CA TYR A 85 -3.96 9.32 -5.81
C TYR A 85 -2.50 9.74 -5.64
N ILE A 86 -1.62 8.80 -5.30
CA ILE A 86 -0.19 9.05 -5.10
C ILE A 86 0.46 9.60 -6.38
N ALA A 87 0.22 8.95 -7.51
CA ALA A 87 0.84 9.36 -8.77
C ALA A 87 0.26 10.66 -9.33
N HIS A 88 -1.05 10.86 -9.26
CA HIS A 88 -1.73 12.01 -9.88
C HIS A 88 -1.74 13.25 -8.99
N LYS A 89 -1.97 13.10 -7.69
CA LYS A 89 -2.07 14.24 -6.76
C LYS A 89 -0.73 14.64 -6.18
N LEU A 90 0.14 13.66 -5.88
CA LEU A 90 1.42 13.92 -5.26
C LEU A 90 2.58 13.94 -6.26
N GLY A 91 2.37 13.45 -7.49
CA GLY A 91 3.43 13.34 -8.50
C GLY A 91 4.51 12.32 -8.15
N ILE A 92 4.25 11.44 -7.19
CA ILE A 92 5.20 10.44 -6.72
C ILE A 92 5.10 9.18 -7.59
N PRO A 93 6.22 8.63 -8.11
CA PRO A 93 6.20 7.44 -8.93
C PRO A 93 5.62 6.22 -8.19
N VAL A 94 4.70 5.50 -8.85
CA VAL A 94 4.09 4.28 -8.34
C VAL A 94 4.29 3.15 -9.33
N LEU A 95 4.82 2.01 -8.87
CA LEU A 95 4.86 0.78 -9.64
C LEU A 95 3.77 -0.18 -9.14
N ASN A 96 2.78 -0.44 -9.96
CA ASN A 96 1.76 -1.46 -9.70
C ASN A 96 2.18 -2.80 -10.34
N LEU A 97 2.49 -3.77 -9.50
CA LEU A 97 2.76 -5.16 -9.87
C LEU A 97 1.48 -5.96 -9.72
N ASP A 98 0.92 -6.44 -10.81
CA ASP A 98 -0.37 -7.12 -10.84
C ASP A 98 -0.24 -8.57 -11.33
N THR A 99 -0.95 -9.49 -10.68
CA THR A 99 -0.94 -10.91 -11.01
C THR A 99 -2.11 -11.37 -11.90
N GLU A 100 -3.15 -10.55 -12.05
CA GLU A 100 -4.42 -10.97 -12.67
C GLU A 100 -4.88 -10.09 -13.83
N MET A 101 -4.65 -8.79 -13.77
CA MET A 101 -5.22 -7.83 -14.72
C MET A 101 -4.24 -7.37 -15.79
N MET A 102 -4.77 -6.99 -16.94
CA MET A 102 -4.01 -6.39 -18.03
C MET A 102 -3.91 -4.87 -17.85
N LEU A 103 -2.93 -4.26 -18.53
CA LEU A 103 -2.77 -2.80 -18.56
C LEU A 103 -4.06 -2.07 -18.97
N GLN A 104 -4.80 -2.64 -19.91
CA GLN A 104 -6.01 -2.02 -20.46
C GLN A 104 -7.11 -1.94 -19.42
N ASP A 105 -7.28 -2.98 -18.59
CA ASP A 105 -8.25 -2.98 -17.49
C ASP A 105 -7.95 -1.86 -16.48
N HIS A 106 -6.67 -1.65 -16.15
CA HIS A 106 -6.24 -0.53 -15.29
C HIS A 106 -6.51 0.85 -15.91
N GLN A 107 -6.29 0.99 -17.22
CA GLN A 107 -6.60 2.23 -17.95
C GLN A 107 -8.09 2.55 -17.92
N ASP A 108 -8.93 1.57 -18.23
CA ASP A 108 -10.39 1.76 -18.27
C ASP A 108 -10.95 2.09 -16.89
N ARG A 109 -10.49 1.41 -15.85
CA ARG A 109 -10.88 1.69 -14.46
C ARG A 109 -10.38 3.04 -13.98
N GLY A 110 -9.12 3.38 -14.28
CA GLY A 110 -8.54 4.68 -13.92
C GLY A 110 -9.33 5.85 -14.54
N ILE A 111 -9.68 5.76 -15.83
CA ILE A 111 -10.52 6.77 -16.49
C ILE A 111 -11.92 6.78 -15.88
N ALA A 112 -12.54 5.63 -15.64
CA ALA A 112 -13.86 5.56 -15.03
C ALA A 112 -13.88 6.20 -13.63
N MET A 113 -12.87 5.92 -12.80
CA MET A 113 -12.72 6.48 -11.47
C MET A 113 -12.59 8.01 -11.48
N LEU A 114 -11.75 8.54 -12.35
CA LEU A 114 -11.48 9.99 -12.42
C LEU A 114 -12.61 10.78 -13.08
N THR A 115 -13.37 10.14 -13.97
CA THR A 115 -14.47 10.80 -14.70
C THR A 115 -15.85 10.55 -14.10
N GLU A 116 -15.99 9.53 -13.24
CA GLU A 116 -17.30 9.01 -12.80
C GLU A 116 -18.19 8.58 -13.99
N VAL A 117 -17.57 8.17 -15.08
CA VAL A 117 -18.24 7.43 -16.16
C VAL A 117 -18.17 5.95 -15.84
N ALA A 118 -19.27 5.23 -16.07
CA ALA A 118 -19.30 3.80 -15.74
C ALA A 118 -18.18 3.03 -16.46
N ILE A 119 -17.51 2.11 -15.77
CA ILE A 119 -16.46 1.26 -16.33
C ILE A 119 -16.93 0.61 -17.62
N ASN A 120 -18.13 0.01 -17.62
CA ASN A 120 -18.70 -0.61 -18.80
C ASN A 120 -18.91 0.36 -19.99
N ASP A 121 -19.21 1.63 -19.72
CA ASP A 121 -19.32 2.64 -20.79
C ASP A 121 -17.95 2.96 -21.40
N ILE A 122 -16.89 2.96 -20.59
CA ILE A 122 -15.51 3.16 -21.03
C ILE A 122 -15.07 1.96 -21.87
N GLU A 123 -15.15 0.74 -21.32
CA GLU A 123 -14.74 -0.52 -21.97
C GLU A 123 -15.45 -0.78 -23.32
N THR A 124 -16.72 -0.37 -23.42
CA THR A 124 -17.53 -0.60 -24.63
C THR A 124 -17.54 0.59 -25.60
N GLY A 125 -16.95 1.70 -25.23
CA GLY A 125 -16.97 2.93 -26.03
C GLY A 125 -18.30 3.71 -25.98
N LYS A 126 -19.30 3.23 -25.22
CA LYS A 126 -20.63 3.89 -25.08
C LYS A 126 -20.57 5.27 -24.42
N PHE A 127 -19.46 5.62 -23.79
CA PHE A 127 -19.25 6.98 -23.29
C PHE A 127 -19.33 8.01 -24.44
N ALA A 128 -19.04 7.60 -25.69
CA ALA A 128 -19.09 8.47 -26.86
C ALA A 128 -20.53 8.87 -27.29
N ASP A 129 -21.54 8.09 -26.89
CA ASP A 129 -22.93 8.39 -27.18
C ASP A 129 -23.46 9.63 -26.45
N ASN A 130 -22.74 10.07 -25.43
CA ASN A 130 -23.03 11.29 -24.66
C ASN A 130 -21.87 12.26 -24.79
N SER A 131 -22.12 13.44 -25.37
CA SER A 131 -21.08 14.45 -25.64
C SER A 131 -20.31 14.90 -24.40
N TYR A 132 -20.99 15.06 -23.25
CA TYR A 132 -20.36 15.42 -21.99
C TYR A 132 -19.43 14.31 -21.46
N LYS A 133 -19.89 13.06 -21.43
CA LYS A 133 -19.06 11.91 -21.03
C LYS A 133 -17.86 11.76 -21.95
N ASN A 134 -18.06 11.88 -23.27
CA ASN A 134 -16.99 11.80 -24.25
C ASN A 134 -15.93 12.89 -24.03
N GLN A 135 -16.36 14.15 -23.91
CA GLN A 135 -15.42 15.25 -23.67
C GLN A 135 -14.66 15.05 -22.36
N LYS A 136 -15.36 14.76 -21.25
CA LYS A 136 -14.77 14.55 -19.94
C LYS A 136 -13.73 13.41 -19.95
N SER A 137 -14.04 12.27 -20.58
CA SER A 137 -13.13 11.13 -20.65
C SER A 137 -11.87 11.45 -21.45
N ARG A 138 -11.99 12.18 -22.57
CA ARG A 138 -10.84 12.58 -23.37
C ARG A 138 -9.97 13.64 -22.68
N ASP A 139 -10.58 14.58 -21.98
CA ASP A 139 -9.83 15.60 -21.25
C ASP A 139 -9.06 15.00 -20.08
N VAL A 140 -9.68 14.12 -19.32
CA VAL A 140 -8.98 13.38 -18.24
C VAL A 140 -7.86 12.53 -18.83
N ALA A 141 -8.09 11.80 -19.92
CA ALA A 141 -7.07 10.98 -20.57
C ALA A 141 -5.83 11.82 -20.99
N LYS A 142 -6.04 13.06 -21.45
CA LYS A 142 -4.92 13.98 -21.75
C LYS A 142 -4.19 14.44 -20.50
N GLN A 143 -4.92 14.71 -19.40
CA GLN A 143 -4.33 15.17 -18.14
C GLN A 143 -3.49 14.09 -17.47
N VAL A 144 -3.91 12.82 -17.54
CA VAL A 144 -3.24 11.72 -16.84
C VAL A 144 -2.20 10.97 -17.67
N LYS A 145 -2.02 11.31 -18.94
CA LYS A 145 -1.10 10.57 -19.84
C LYS A 145 0.35 10.51 -19.34
N ASP A 146 0.79 11.52 -18.60
CA ASP A 146 2.17 11.69 -18.15
C ASP A 146 2.33 11.49 -16.64
N ILE A 147 1.26 11.03 -15.91
CA ILE A 147 1.40 10.74 -14.48
C ILE A 147 2.34 9.54 -14.28
N PRO A 148 3.18 9.55 -13.22
CA PRO A 148 4.16 8.51 -13.00
C PRO A 148 3.52 7.25 -12.36
N TYR A 149 2.48 6.69 -12.99
CA TYR A 149 1.81 5.46 -12.58
C TYR A 149 2.15 4.34 -13.57
N TYR A 150 2.97 3.41 -13.10
CA TYR A 150 3.51 2.32 -13.90
C TYR A 150 2.82 1.00 -13.57
N HIS A 151 2.52 0.20 -14.57
CA HIS A 151 1.95 -1.13 -14.41
C HIS A 151 2.89 -2.20 -14.98
N LYS A 152 2.98 -3.32 -14.29
CA LYS A 152 3.64 -4.53 -14.79
C LYS A 152 2.89 -5.78 -14.39
N SER A 153 2.40 -6.52 -15.39
CA SER A 153 1.89 -7.86 -15.15
C SER A 153 3.03 -8.80 -14.75
N ILE A 154 2.86 -9.45 -13.61
CA ILE A 154 3.81 -10.41 -13.02
C ILE A 154 3.24 -11.82 -12.88
N GLY A 155 2.04 -12.07 -13.39
CA GLY A 155 1.40 -13.39 -13.40
C GLY A 155 2.35 -14.41 -14.03
N GLY A 156 2.56 -15.55 -13.36
CA GLY A 156 3.44 -16.62 -13.84
C GLY A 156 4.95 -16.36 -13.74
N LYS A 157 5.40 -15.18 -13.24
CA LYS A 157 6.84 -14.87 -13.13
C LYS A 157 7.43 -15.37 -11.81
N PRO A 158 8.62 -16.00 -11.83
CA PRO A 158 9.37 -16.29 -10.63
C PRO A 158 9.61 -15.02 -9.78
N PHE A 159 9.69 -15.18 -8.48
CA PHE A 159 9.81 -14.02 -7.58
C PHE A 159 11.11 -13.22 -7.78
N GLU A 160 12.20 -13.90 -8.09
CA GLU A 160 13.47 -13.24 -8.42
C GLU A 160 13.38 -12.33 -9.64
N ASP A 161 12.59 -12.71 -10.65
CA ASP A 161 12.31 -11.88 -11.81
C ASP A 161 11.49 -10.63 -11.42
N GLN A 162 10.56 -10.79 -10.48
CA GLN A 162 9.78 -9.69 -9.95
C GLN A 162 10.66 -8.69 -9.19
N LEU A 163 11.55 -9.15 -8.31
CA LEU A 163 12.55 -8.30 -7.65
C LEU A 163 13.45 -7.59 -8.67
N SER A 164 13.81 -8.27 -9.75
CA SER A 164 14.62 -7.69 -10.82
C SER A 164 13.86 -6.61 -11.60
N ILE A 165 12.54 -6.76 -11.78
CA ILE A 165 11.66 -5.72 -12.35
C ILE A 165 11.65 -4.49 -11.44
N MET A 166 11.46 -4.69 -10.13
CA MET A 166 11.45 -3.60 -9.15
C MET A 166 12.77 -2.84 -9.16
N ARG A 167 13.92 -3.54 -9.09
CA ARG A 167 15.26 -2.92 -9.16
C ARG A 167 15.48 -2.11 -10.42
N ARG A 168 15.10 -2.65 -11.59
CA ARG A 168 15.25 -1.93 -12.86
C ARG A 168 14.37 -0.69 -12.92
N TRP A 169 13.16 -0.76 -12.39
CA TRP A 169 12.26 0.38 -12.32
C TRP A 169 12.81 1.47 -11.40
N LEU A 170 13.32 1.13 -10.21
CA LEU A 170 13.97 2.09 -9.33
C LEU A 170 15.14 2.79 -10.03
N ALA A 171 15.99 2.04 -10.71
CA ALA A 171 17.17 2.60 -11.38
C ALA A 171 16.83 3.49 -12.58
N LYS A 172 15.75 3.21 -13.32
CA LYS A 172 15.43 3.89 -14.57
C LYS A 172 14.45 5.04 -14.43
N GLU A 173 13.42 4.85 -13.59
CA GLU A 173 12.27 5.75 -13.53
C GLU A 173 12.26 6.60 -12.24
N VAL A 174 12.78 6.07 -11.13
CA VAL A 174 12.77 6.72 -9.82
C VAL A 174 14.09 7.45 -9.54
N GLY A 175 15.20 6.80 -9.82
CA GLY A 175 16.53 7.25 -9.44
C GLY A 175 16.95 6.75 -8.06
N LEU A 176 18.26 6.56 -7.90
CA LEU A 176 18.89 6.15 -6.65
C LEU A 176 19.90 7.21 -6.22
N ASN A 177 20.00 7.48 -4.93
CA ASN A 177 21.01 8.38 -4.37
C ASN A 177 22.39 7.69 -4.30
N ALA A 178 23.38 8.38 -3.76
CA ALA A 178 24.76 7.88 -3.67
C ALA A 178 24.89 6.62 -2.79
N GLU A 179 24.00 6.47 -1.80
CA GLU A 179 23.94 5.30 -0.91
C GLU A 179 23.11 4.14 -1.52
N GLY A 180 22.63 4.31 -2.76
CA GLY A 180 21.80 3.31 -3.44
C GLY A 180 20.37 3.21 -2.92
N LYS A 181 19.89 4.25 -2.20
CA LYS A 181 18.51 4.38 -1.74
C LYS A 181 17.66 5.04 -2.81
N ALA A 182 16.40 4.67 -2.91
CA ALA A 182 15.48 5.24 -3.90
C ALA A 182 15.00 6.64 -3.49
N ASN A 183 14.76 7.48 -4.48
CA ASN A 183 13.93 8.67 -4.30
C ASN A 183 12.50 8.27 -3.92
N ASP A 184 11.67 9.24 -3.55
CA ASP A 184 10.29 8.97 -3.15
C ASP A 184 9.52 8.23 -4.23
N CYS A 185 8.99 7.08 -3.87
CA CYS A 185 8.19 6.22 -4.73
C CYS A 185 7.39 5.22 -3.90
N VAL A 186 6.44 4.53 -4.51
CA VAL A 186 5.67 3.46 -3.87
C VAL A 186 5.62 2.25 -4.79
N ILE A 187 5.77 1.06 -4.21
CA ILE A 187 5.50 -0.20 -4.91
C ILE A 187 4.18 -0.76 -4.39
N VAL A 188 3.23 -0.96 -5.28
CA VAL A 188 1.96 -1.65 -5.03
C VAL A 188 2.08 -3.07 -5.55
N TYR A 189 1.75 -4.06 -4.71
CA TYR A 189 1.83 -5.47 -5.06
C TYR A 189 0.44 -6.12 -4.93
N ASP A 190 -0.27 -6.27 -6.04
CA ASP A 190 -1.63 -6.80 -6.10
C ASP A 190 -1.68 -8.13 -6.89
N TYR A 191 -1.71 -9.24 -6.22
CA TYR A 191 -1.55 -9.54 -4.80
C TYR A 191 -0.46 -10.61 -4.58
N LEU A 192 -0.01 -10.75 -3.35
CA LEU A 192 0.93 -11.82 -2.97
C LEU A 192 0.24 -13.18 -3.15
N LYS A 193 0.47 -13.78 -4.31
CA LYS A 193 -0.02 -15.11 -4.67
C LYS A 193 1.14 -16.07 -4.61
N ILE A 194 0.92 -17.20 -3.99
CA ILE A 194 1.86 -18.29 -4.07
C ILE A 194 1.81 -18.81 -5.49
N MET A 195 2.92 -18.60 -6.17
CA MET A 195 3.12 -19.18 -7.48
C MET A 195 3.68 -20.57 -7.28
N GLU A 196 3.14 -21.55 -7.98
CA GLU A 196 3.79 -22.84 -8.12
C GLU A 196 5.18 -22.56 -8.69
N ALA A 197 6.18 -22.56 -7.84
CA ALA A 197 7.56 -22.46 -8.27
C ALA A 197 7.87 -23.79 -8.96
N ALA A 198 8.00 -23.77 -10.27
CA ALA A 198 8.42 -24.93 -11.06
C ALA A 198 9.77 -25.51 -10.60
N ASP A 199 10.50 -24.75 -9.77
CA ASP A 199 11.83 -25.08 -9.26
C ASP A 199 11.86 -25.45 -7.76
N VAL A 200 10.76 -25.35 -7.02
CA VAL A 200 10.73 -25.79 -5.61
C VAL A 200 10.38 -27.27 -5.56
N LYS A 201 11.40 -28.10 -5.75
CA LYS A 201 11.32 -29.54 -5.46
C LYS A 201 11.28 -29.72 -3.95
N GLY A 202 10.09 -29.94 -3.39
CA GLY A 202 9.93 -30.29 -1.97
C GLY A 202 8.56 -29.91 -1.41
N ASP A 203 8.12 -30.63 -0.38
CA ASP A 203 6.87 -30.46 0.37
C ASP A 203 6.79 -29.13 1.16
N LEU A 204 7.21 -28.00 0.60
CA LEU A 204 7.06 -26.71 1.22
C LEU A 204 5.58 -26.32 1.18
N LYS A 205 5.01 -26.15 2.37
CA LYS A 205 3.63 -25.72 2.52
C LYS A 205 3.47 -24.27 2.04
N GLU A 206 2.30 -23.97 1.52
CA GLU A 206 1.93 -22.65 0.98
C GLU A 206 2.36 -21.47 1.87
N TYR A 207 2.15 -21.57 3.19
CA TYR A 207 2.54 -20.51 4.14
C TYR A 207 4.06 -20.29 4.24
N GLN A 208 4.90 -21.29 3.93
CA GLN A 208 6.35 -21.15 3.96
C GLN A 208 6.83 -20.31 2.77
N LEU A 209 6.26 -20.55 1.58
CA LEU A 209 6.54 -19.76 0.39
C LEU A 209 6.14 -18.30 0.59
N LEU A 210 4.96 -18.06 1.16
CA LEU A 210 4.51 -16.71 1.48
C LEU A 210 5.43 -16.01 2.48
N GLY A 211 5.95 -16.76 3.46
CA GLY A 211 6.96 -16.25 4.39
C GLY A 211 8.26 -15.84 3.70
N PHE A 212 8.74 -16.60 2.72
CA PHE A 212 9.92 -16.22 1.92
C PHE A 212 9.67 -14.97 1.07
N LEU A 213 8.50 -14.87 0.43
CA LEU A 213 8.10 -13.68 -0.33
C LEU A 213 8.10 -12.43 0.57
N MET A 214 7.47 -12.54 1.73
CA MET A 214 7.41 -11.44 2.71
C MET A 214 8.80 -11.04 3.21
N THR A 215 9.67 -12.00 3.52
CA THR A 215 11.06 -11.72 3.94
C THR A 215 11.80 -10.96 2.84
N SER A 216 11.68 -11.39 1.61
CA SER A 216 12.37 -10.77 0.48
C SER A 216 11.83 -9.36 0.16
N LEU A 217 10.50 -9.15 0.27
CA LEU A 217 9.90 -7.82 0.14
C LEU A 217 10.34 -6.89 1.26
N HIS A 218 10.38 -7.39 2.49
CA HIS A 218 10.85 -6.63 3.64
C HIS A 218 12.32 -6.21 3.47
N ASN A 219 13.19 -7.15 3.10
CA ASN A 219 14.59 -6.85 2.84
C ASN A 219 14.77 -5.86 1.68
N PHE A 220 13.95 -5.99 0.63
CA PHE A 220 13.94 -5.04 -0.48
C PHE A 220 13.52 -3.64 -0.02
N ALA A 221 12.42 -3.55 0.74
CA ALA A 221 11.92 -2.29 1.26
C ALA A 221 12.97 -1.55 2.11
N ILE A 222 13.62 -2.26 3.04
CA ILE A 222 14.69 -1.69 3.88
C ILE A 222 15.90 -1.28 3.04
N ARG A 223 16.38 -2.17 2.15
CA ARG A 223 17.59 -1.89 1.36
C ARG A 223 17.45 -0.63 0.52
N TYR A 224 16.33 -0.46 -0.14
CA TYR A 224 16.10 0.67 -1.05
C TYR A 224 15.34 1.84 -0.40
N GLU A 225 14.94 1.71 0.87
CA GLU A 225 14.08 2.66 1.59
C GLU A 225 12.78 2.97 0.86
N VAL A 226 12.14 1.94 0.31
CA VAL A 226 10.90 2.06 -0.44
C VAL A 226 9.74 1.51 0.36
N PRO A 227 8.62 2.24 0.50
CA PRO A 227 7.39 1.67 1.03
C PRO A 227 6.76 0.71 0.02
N VAL A 228 6.28 -0.41 0.53
CA VAL A 228 5.52 -1.39 -0.25
C VAL A 228 4.10 -1.48 0.33
N LEU A 229 3.09 -1.32 -0.52
CA LEU A 229 1.69 -1.61 -0.22
C LEU A 229 1.33 -2.94 -0.89
N ALA A 230 1.22 -3.99 -0.10
CA ALA A 230 0.96 -5.34 -0.60
C ALA A 230 -0.43 -5.83 -0.22
N PHE A 231 -1.05 -6.57 -1.10
CA PHE A 231 -2.34 -7.21 -0.86
C PHE A 231 -2.19 -8.71 -0.72
N VAL A 232 -2.96 -9.31 0.16
CA VAL A 232 -3.01 -10.77 0.35
C VAL A 232 -4.44 -11.27 0.31
N GLN A 233 -4.60 -12.50 -0.18
CA GLN A 233 -5.91 -13.14 -0.18
C GLN A 233 -6.07 -13.94 1.11
N LEU A 234 -7.12 -13.63 1.87
CA LEU A 234 -7.47 -14.35 3.10
C LEU A 234 -8.48 -15.45 2.85
N ASN A 235 -8.37 -16.55 3.58
CA ASN A 235 -9.37 -17.62 3.61
C ASN A 235 -10.60 -17.22 4.45
N ARG A 236 -11.61 -18.13 4.57
CA ARG A 236 -12.86 -17.82 5.29
C ARG A 236 -12.63 -17.61 6.79
N ASP A 237 -11.77 -18.40 7.41
CA ASP A 237 -11.53 -18.33 8.86
C ASP A 237 -10.73 -17.07 9.21
N GLY A 238 -9.84 -16.65 8.30
CA GLY A 238 -9.04 -15.45 8.44
C GLY A 238 -9.82 -14.13 8.45
N ILE A 239 -11.04 -14.08 7.95
CA ILE A 239 -11.84 -12.84 7.89
C ILE A 239 -12.79 -12.68 9.07
N ASN A 240 -13.25 -13.79 9.65
CA ASN A 240 -14.22 -13.75 10.73
C ASN A 240 -13.61 -13.33 12.08
N LYS A 241 -12.31 -13.48 12.22
CA LYS A 241 -11.55 -13.03 13.39
C LYS A 241 -10.85 -11.73 13.04
N GLU A 242 -11.34 -10.60 13.50
CA GLU A 242 -10.71 -9.28 13.36
C GLU A 242 -9.54 -9.13 14.35
N SER A 243 -8.66 -10.13 14.42
CA SER A 243 -7.54 -10.20 15.35
C SER A 243 -6.29 -10.76 14.67
N THR A 244 -5.15 -10.67 15.32
CA THR A 244 -3.88 -11.25 14.88
C THR A 244 -3.94 -12.75 14.63
N ASP A 245 -4.86 -13.49 15.31
CA ASP A 245 -5.12 -14.92 15.08
C ASP A 245 -5.67 -15.22 13.68
N THR A 246 -6.07 -14.20 12.97
CA THR A 246 -6.62 -14.25 11.59
C THR A 246 -5.60 -14.69 10.57
N ALA A 247 -4.34 -14.46 10.86
CA ALA A 247 -3.21 -14.87 10.05
C ALA A 247 -2.79 -16.33 10.30
N SER A 248 -3.65 -17.18 10.86
CA SER A 248 -3.35 -18.57 11.25
C SER A 248 -2.83 -19.49 10.14
N GLY A 249 -2.67 -19.01 8.91
CA GLY A 249 -1.89 -19.64 7.86
C GLY A 249 -0.63 -18.87 7.50
N SER A 250 -0.35 -17.72 8.13
CA SER A 250 0.78 -16.87 7.78
C SER A 250 1.23 -15.92 8.89
N ASP A 251 1.47 -16.43 10.09
CA ASP A 251 2.10 -15.66 11.18
C ASP A 251 3.29 -14.84 10.68
N ARG A 252 4.02 -15.37 9.69
CA ARG A 252 5.16 -14.67 9.08
C ARG A 252 4.80 -13.42 8.30
N ILE A 253 3.59 -13.33 7.71
CA ILE A 253 3.13 -12.06 7.10
C ILE A 253 3.03 -11.00 8.17
N VAL A 254 2.34 -11.33 9.25
CA VAL A 254 2.12 -10.47 10.40
C VAL A 254 3.43 -10.06 11.06
N TRP A 255 4.38 -10.98 11.21
CA TRP A 255 5.67 -10.69 11.83
C TRP A 255 6.60 -9.82 10.98
N LEU A 256 6.50 -9.92 9.66
CA LEU A 256 7.39 -9.24 8.72
C LEU A 256 6.82 -7.96 8.14
N CYS A 257 5.50 -7.72 8.23
CA CYS A 257 4.92 -6.46 7.83
C CYS A 257 5.06 -5.39 8.92
N SER A 258 5.05 -4.14 8.51
CA SER A 258 5.01 -3.00 9.43
C SER A 258 3.59 -2.69 9.87
N ASN A 259 2.64 -2.86 8.96
CA ASN A 259 1.22 -2.69 9.22
C ASN A 259 0.45 -3.83 8.57
N PHE A 260 -0.59 -4.32 9.26
CA PHE A 260 -1.52 -5.30 8.74
C PHE A 260 -2.95 -4.82 8.95
N SER A 261 -3.72 -4.79 7.87
CA SER A 261 -5.12 -4.36 7.91
C SER A 261 -6.00 -5.37 7.19
N ILE A 262 -7.27 -5.42 7.57
CA ILE A 262 -8.27 -6.30 6.95
C ILE A 262 -9.29 -5.44 6.22
N TYR A 263 -9.44 -5.68 4.91
CA TYR A 263 -10.45 -5.04 4.07
C TYR A 263 -11.56 -6.02 3.73
N LYS A 264 -12.79 -5.72 4.16
CA LYS A 264 -13.93 -6.64 4.00
C LYS A 264 -15.27 -5.94 3.78
N SER A 265 -16.25 -6.71 3.31
CA SER A 265 -17.65 -6.27 3.26
C SER A 265 -18.20 -6.14 4.67
N LYS A 266 -19.04 -5.13 4.91
CA LYS A 266 -19.87 -5.03 6.09
C LYS A 266 -20.98 -6.09 6.06
N SER A 267 -21.42 -6.53 7.24
CA SER A 267 -22.68 -7.27 7.38
C SER A 267 -23.89 -6.35 7.24
N ASP A 268 -25.06 -6.94 7.02
CA ASP A 268 -26.30 -6.16 6.94
C ASP A 268 -26.60 -5.43 8.26
N GLU A 269 -26.21 -6.00 9.41
CA GLU A 269 -26.34 -5.39 10.73
C GLU A 269 -25.40 -4.19 10.88
N GLU A 270 -24.15 -4.29 10.41
CA GLU A 270 -23.19 -3.18 10.42
C GLU A 270 -23.65 -2.04 9.50
N ILE A 271 -24.20 -2.36 8.31
CA ILE A 271 -24.76 -1.36 7.41
C ILE A 271 -25.99 -0.67 8.05
N ALA A 272 -26.84 -1.44 8.72
CA ALA A 272 -28.02 -0.89 9.38
C ALA A 272 -27.65 -0.01 10.58
N LYS A 273 -26.57 -0.36 11.30
CA LYS A 273 -26.06 0.40 12.45
C LYS A 273 -25.41 1.71 12.01
N ASP A 274 -24.52 1.65 11.05
CA ASP A 274 -23.73 2.81 10.62
C ASP A 274 -24.51 3.74 9.68
N GLY A 275 -25.58 3.24 9.06
CA GLY A 275 -26.28 3.89 7.95
C GLY A 275 -25.73 3.49 6.59
N PRO A 276 -26.59 3.24 5.59
CA PRO A 276 -26.19 2.80 4.25
C PRO A 276 -25.34 3.83 3.50
N GLU A 277 -25.43 5.11 3.84
CA GLU A 277 -24.63 6.22 3.31
C GLU A 277 -23.16 6.12 3.72
N ASN A 278 -22.84 5.46 4.85
CA ASN A 278 -21.49 5.31 5.36
C ASN A 278 -20.73 4.13 4.76
N GLY A 279 -21.27 3.59 3.66
CA GLY A 279 -20.56 2.65 2.80
C GLY A 279 -20.84 1.18 3.09
N ASN A 280 -20.31 0.34 2.21
CA ASN A 280 -20.59 -1.09 2.10
C ASN A 280 -19.37 -1.96 2.42
N ARG A 281 -18.28 -1.33 2.80
CA ARG A 281 -17.01 -1.99 3.18
C ARG A 281 -16.49 -1.38 4.47
N LYS A 282 -15.57 -2.11 5.11
CA LYS A 282 -14.81 -1.62 6.25
C LYS A 282 -13.33 -1.99 6.11
N LEU A 283 -12.47 -1.11 6.60
CA LEU A 283 -11.05 -1.32 6.73
C LEU A 283 -10.70 -1.34 8.22
N VAL A 284 -10.10 -2.44 8.67
CA VAL A 284 -9.73 -2.68 10.07
C VAL A 284 -8.21 -2.73 10.17
N PRO A 285 -7.51 -1.68 10.63
CA PRO A 285 -6.11 -1.76 11.01
C PRO A 285 -5.95 -2.68 12.22
N VAL A 286 -5.26 -3.82 12.05
CA VAL A 286 -5.09 -4.84 13.10
C VAL A 286 -3.74 -4.70 13.79
N ILE A 287 -2.70 -4.37 13.01
CA ILE A 287 -1.34 -4.16 13.51
C ILE A 287 -0.81 -2.87 12.90
N SER A 288 -0.29 -2.01 13.75
CA SER A 288 0.47 -0.84 13.36
C SER A 288 1.76 -0.78 14.17
N ARG A 289 2.91 -0.74 13.50
CA ARG A 289 4.21 -0.61 14.16
C ARG A 289 4.54 0.83 14.51
N HIS A 290 3.98 1.78 13.76
CA HIS A 290 4.32 3.19 13.82
C HIS A 290 3.16 4.10 14.20
N GLY A 291 1.92 3.61 14.07
CA GLY A 291 0.70 4.31 14.43
C GLY A 291 0.06 3.74 15.68
N GLU A 292 -0.90 4.45 16.21
CA GLU A 292 -1.68 4.01 17.36
C GLU A 292 -2.74 2.96 17.00
N GLY A 293 -2.99 2.77 15.70
CA GLY A 293 -4.08 1.91 15.23
C GLY A 293 -5.43 2.59 15.39
N LEU A 294 -6.46 1.79 15.59
CA LEU A 294 -7.79 2.21 16.02
C LEU A 294 -8.13 1.56 17.36
N ALA A 295 -9.12 2.10 18.05
CA ALA A 295 -9.65 1.50 19.27
C ALA A 295 -10.17 0.07 19.00
N ASP A 296 -10.24 -0.77 20.05
CA ASP A 296 -10.76 -2.14 19.92
C ASP A 296 -12.18 -2.12 19.34
N LYS A 297 -12.42 -2.94 18.32
CA LYS A 297 -13.67 -3.05 17.55
C LYS A 297 -14.05 -1.85 16.69
N ASP A 298 -13.23 -0.81 16.63
CA ASP A 298 -13.45 0.28 15.69
C ASP A 298 -12.95 -0.10 14.28
N TYR A 299 -13.47 0.56 13.26
CA TYR A 299 -13.09 0.38 11.86
C TYR A 299 -13.39 1.62 11.03
N ILE A 300 -12.68 1.77 9.94
CA ILE A 300 -12.90 2.83 8.97
C ILE A 300 -13.98 2.41 7.99
N ASN A 301 -15.01 3.24 7.85
CA ASN A 301 -16.05 3.03 6.87
C ASN A 301 -15.54 3.33 5.46
N ILE A 302 -15.83 2.44 4.53
CA ILE A 302 -15.42 2.56 3.14
C ILE A 302 -16.63 2.39 2.22
N ASN A 303 -16.86 3.38 1.37
CA ASN A 303 -17.84 3.27 0.31
C ASN A 303 -17.18 2.85 -1.00
N MET A 304 -17.42 1.61 -1.43
CA MET A 304 -16.96 1.10 -2.71
C MET A 304 -18.05 1.26 -3.77
N ILE A 305 -17.81 2.14 -4.73
CA ILE A 305 -18.69 2.45 -5.86
C ILE A 305 -18.18 1.69 -7.08
N GLY A 306 -18.50 0.39 -7.14
CA GLY A 306 -17.97 -0.53 -8.17
C GLY A 306 -18.25 -0.09 -9.61
N LYS A 307 -19.36 0.61 -9.85
CA LYS A 307 -19.73 1.16 -11.16
C LYS A 307 -18.64 2.07 -11.76
N TYR A 308 -17.94 2.79 -10.92
CA TYR A 308 -16.90 3.77 -11.31
C TYR A 308 -15.49 3.34 -10.90
N GLY A 309 -15.36 2.20 -10.23
CA GLY A 309 -14.07 1.80 -9.66
C GLY A 309 -13.56 2.73 -8.56
N LYS A 310 -14.45 3.49 -7.91
CA LYS A 310 -14.11 4.50 -6.92
C LYS A 310 -14.29 3.97 -5.51
N ILE A 311 -13.34 4.31 -4.65
CA ILE A 311 -13.40 4.06 -3.22
C ILE A 311 -13.35 5.41 -2.49
N VAL A 312 -14.24 5.58 -1.53
CA VAL A 312 -14.31 6.77 -0.69
C VAL A 312 -14.23 6.34 0.77
N GLU A 313 -13.28 6.93 1.49
CA GLU A 313 -13.17 6.76 2.94
C GLU A 313 -14.25 7.60 3.64
N GLY A 314 -14.86 7.02 4.66
CA GLY A 314 -15.81 7.68 5.55
C GLY A 314 -15.26 7.79 6.99
N GLN A 315 -16.10 8.18 7.91
CA GLN A 315 -15.79 8.23 9.33
C GLN A 315 -15.55 6.82 9.90
N THR A 316 -14.90 6.71 11.06
CA THR A 316 -14.84 5.43 11.77
C THR A 316 -16.20 5.09 12.38
N ALA A 317 -16.38 3.83 12.79
CA ALA A 317 -17.62 3.42 13.43
C ALA A 317 -17.85 4.18 14.74
N PHE A 318 -16.78 4.47 15.49
CA PHE A 318 -16.87 5.20 16.75
C PHE A 318 -17.12 6.70 16.54
N GLU A 319 -16.51 7.32 15.52
CA GLU A 319 -16.85 8.70 15.14
C GLU A 319 -18.34 8.85 14.83
N LEU A 320 -18.96 7.87 14.18
CA LEU A 320 -20.39 7.87 13.91
C LEU A 320 -21.25 7.71 15.17
N GLU A 321 -20.81 6.88 16.12
CA GLU A 321 -21.52 6.67 17.38
C GLU A 321 -21.46 7.88 18.29
N ASP A 322 -20.28 8.50 18.41
CA ASP A 322 -20.04 9.63 19.31
C ASP A 322 -20.45 10.99 18.72
N GLY A 323 -20.77 11.03 17.42
CA GLY A 323 -21.07 12.26 16.70
C GLY A 323 -19.86 13.20 16.56
N THR A 324 -18.65 12.69 16.75
CA THR A 324 -17.40 13.43 16.58
C THR A 324 -16.88 13.27 15.16
N ASP A 325 -16.36 14.36 14.60
CA ASP A 325 -15.60 14.32 13.34
C ASP A 325 -14.15 14.69 13.63
N TYR A 326 -13.26 13.71 13.55
CA TYR A 326 -11.84 13.91 13.79
C TYR A 326 -11.08 14.42 12.55
N SER A 327 -11.75 14.66 11.41
CA SER A 327 -11.08 15.11 10.18
C SER A 327 -10.29 16.41 10.38
N GLU A 328 -10.83 17.39 11.11
CA GLU A 328 -10.12 18.63 11.42
C GLU A 328 -8.87 18.41 12.31
N LYS A 329 -8.92 17.42 13.21
CA LYS A 329 -7.77 17.05 14.05
C LYS A 329 -6.69 16.31 13.26
N LEU A 330 -7.09 15.48 12.30
CA LEU A 330 -6.19 14.78 11.39
C LEU A 330 -5.42 15.75 10.48
N GLU A 331 -6.08 16.84 10.04
CA GLU A 331 -5.44 17.89 9.23
C GLU A 331 -4.52 18.82 10.04
N ASN A 332 -4.81 19.04 11.31
CA ASN A 332 -4.11 20.01 12.14
C ASN A 332 -3.03 19.43 13.10
N GLY A 333 -2.83 18.11 13.11
CA GLY A 333 -1.77 17.45 13.90
C GLY A 333 -1.87 17.70 15.42
N ASN A 334 -3.06 17.92 15.97
CA ASN A 334 -3.25 18.31 17.36
C ASN A 334 -3.30 17.09 18.29
N ASP A 335 -2.40 17.08 19.30
CA ASP A 335 -2.12 16.01 20.27
C ASP A 335 -3.26 15.65 21.25
N ASP A 336 -4.45 16.19 21.10
CA ASP A 336 -5.57 16.02 22.04
C ASP A 336 -6.65 15.05 21.54
N ILE A 337 -6.27 13.94 20.89
CA ILE A 337 -7.20 12.86 20.64
C ILE A 337 -7.21 11.95 21.86
N PRO A 338 -8.30 11.86 22.63
CA PRO A 338 -8.36 10.97 23.78
C PRO A 338 -8.51 9.52 23.29
N PHE A 339 -7.39 8.83 23.17
CA PHE A 339 -7.38 7.38 23.09
C PHE A 339 -7.29 6.84 24.51
N ALA A 340 -8.40 6.32 25.03
CA ALA A 340 -8.45 5.56 26.27
C ALA A 340 -8.59 4.07 25.95
#